data_af056d6b45e78bb2e3d59f5982239719
#
_entry.id   af056d6b45e78bb2e3d59f5982239719
#
_cell.length_a   1.000
_cell.length_b   1.000
_cell.length_c   1.000
_cell.angle_alpha   90.00
_cell.angle_beta   90.00
_cell.angle_gamma   90.00
#
_symmetry.space_group_name_H-M   'P 1'
#
loop_
_entity.id
_entity.type
_entity.pdbx_description
1 polymer ?
#
loop_
_entity_poly.entity_id
_entity_poly.type
_entity_poly.pdbx_seq_one_letter_code
_entity_poly.pdbx_strand_id
1 'polypeptide(L)'
;MTPVITTENLEFSYGDTPVLRGVDLSVEAGEVVCLLGPNGVGKTTLVENLLGSLSPTAGRVRVLGTDPRRAGADFWARVGLVQQSWTDHAKWKVRDQLEWIRSVQL
;
A
#
# COMPACT_ATOMS: atom_id res chain seq x y z
N MET A 1 -8.27 7.22 -16.89
CA MET A 1 -7.81 5.84 -16.72
C MET A 1 -8.20 5.33 -15.36
N THR A 2 -8.47 4.05 -15.26
CA THR A 2 -8.86 3.44 -14.00
C THR A 2 -7.62 3.18 -13.15
N PRO A 3 -7.55 3.70 -11.93
CA PRO A 3 -6.43 3.41 -11.05
C PRO A 3 -6.35 1.91 -10.73
N VAL A 4 -5.13 1.42 -10.56
CA VAL A 4 -4.91 0.02 -10.16
C VAL A 4 -4.98 -0.17 -8.66
N ILE A 5 -4.72 0.88 -7.89
CA ILE A 5 -4.86 0.87 -6.43
C ILE A 5 -5.58 2.15 -6.02
N THR A 6 -6.60 2.03 -5.20
CA THR A 6 -7.25 3.18 -4.59
C THR A 6 -7.54 2.91 -3.13
N THR A 7 -7.34 3.93 -2.31
CA THR A 7 -7.89 3.97 -0.97
C THR A 7 -8.71 5.24 -0.84
N GLU A 8 -9.86 5.15 -0.21
CA GLU A 8 -10.75 6.27 -0.01
C GLU A 8 -11.01 6.42 1.48
N ASN A 9 -10.49 7.48 2.06
CA ASN A 9 -10.65 7.78 3.48
C ASN A 9 -10.34 6.57 4.36
N LEU A 10 -9.27 5.88 4.06
CA LEU A 10 -8.91 4.63 4.73
C LEU A 10 -8.51 4.89 6.17
N GLU A 11 -9.17 4.24 7.09
CA GLU A 11 -8.86 4.31 8.50
C GLU A 11 -8.61 2.92 9.05
N PHE A 12 -7.64 2.81 9.91
CA PHE A 12 -7.35 1.57 10.59
C PHE A 12 -6.85 1.84 12.00
N SER A 13 -7.37 1.08 12.96
CA SER A 13 -6.94 1.16 14.35
C SER A 13 -6.67 -0.24 14.87
N TYR A 14 -5.63 -0.36 15.70
CA TYR A 14 -5.42 -1.55 16.51
C TYR A 14 -6.10 -1.30 17.86
N GLY A 15 -7.27 -1.92 18.06
CA GLY A 15 -8.08 -1.62 19.23
C GLY A 15 -8.44 -0.14 19.26
N ASP A 16 -7.98 0.57 20.27
CA ASP A 16 -8.26 2.00 20.41
C ASP A 16 -7.13 2.88 19.87
N THR A 17 -6.12 2.30 19.26
CA THR A 17 -4.97 3.04 18.76
C THR A 17 -5.10 3.28 17.26
N PRO A 18 -5.40 4.52 16.84
CA PRO A 18 -5.47 4.83 15.40
C PRO A 18 -4.09 4.78 14.76
N VAL A 19 -4.00 4.17 13.59
CA VAL A 19 -2.76 4.08 12.82
C VAL A 19 -2.92 4.76 11.48
N LEU A 20 -3.99 4.48 10.75
CA LEU A 20 -4.32 5.17 9.50
C LEU A 20 -5.54 6.05 9.74
N ARG A 21 -5.42 7.30 9.34
CA ARG A 21 -6.42 8.33 9.67
C ARG A 21 -6.92 9.04 8.42
N GLY A 22 -7.61 8.30 7.57
CA GLY A 22 -8.19 8.88 6.37
C GLY A 22 -7.19 9.01 5.24
N VAL A 23 -6.58 7.89 4.85
CA VAL A 23 -5.59 7.87 3.77
C VAL A 23 -6.31 7.79 2.43
N ASP A 24 -6.04 8.75 1.58
CA ASP A 24 -6.52 8.77 0.19
C ASP A 24 -5.34 8.54 -0.73
N LEU A 25 -5.39 7.48 -1.50
CA LEU A 25 -4.31 7.10 -2.39
C LEU A 25 -4.91 6.63 -3.71
N SER A 26 -4.28 7.02 -4.79
CA SER A 26 -4.65 6.54 -6.12
C SER A 26 -3.37 6.26 -6.90
N VAL A 27 -3.23 5.04 -7.38
CA VAL A 27 -2.06 4.63 -8.15
C VAL A 27 -2.52 4.17 -9.53
N GLU A 28 -1.93 4.78 -10.55
CA GLU A 28 -2.22 4.43 -11.94
C GLU A 28 -1.31 3.29 -12.42
N ALA A 29 -1.75 2.61 -13.46
CA ALA A 29 -0.93 1.60 -14.08
C ALA A 29 0.40 2.22 -14.57
N GLY A 30 1.50 1.50 -14.33
CA GLY A 30 2.82 1.97 -14.72
C GLY A 30 3.47 2.95 -13.77
N GLU A 31 2.78 3.35 -12.72
CA GLU A 31 3.33 4.23 -11.70
C GLU A 31 4.14 3.48 -10.66
N VAL A 32 5.20 4.10 -10.18
CA VAL A 32 5.96 3.63 -9.02
C VAL A 32 5.72 4.61 -7.88
N VAL A 33 5.30 4.10 -6.74
CA VAL A 33 4.94 4.94 -5.59
C VAL A 33 5.79 4.53 -4.40
N CYS A 34 6.42 5.50 -3.75
CA CYS A 34 7.16 5.30 -2.52
C CYS A 34 6.35 5.80 -1.34
N LEU A 35 6.25 4.98 -0.30
CA LEU A 35 5.62 5.37 0.95
C LEU A 35 6.67 5.91 1.88
N LEU A 36 6.52 7.16 2.28
CA LEU A 36 7.46 7.84 3.17
C LEU A 36 6.78 8.14 4.49
N GLY A 37 7.54 8.04 5.55
CA GLY A 37 7.05 8.35 6.88
C GLY A 37 7.99 7.80 7.92
N PRO A 38 7.78 8.12 9.19
CA PRO A 38 8.61 7.55 10.26
C PRO A 38 8.51 6.04 10.25
N ASN A 39 9.60 5.39 10.61
CA ASN A 39 9.60 3.94 10.76
C ASN A 39 8.58 3.57 11.81
N GLY A 40 7.63 2.75 11.43
CA GLY A 40 6.58 2.38 12.34
C GLY A 40 5.50 1.57 11.66
N VAL A 41 4.41 1.44 12.38
CA VAL A 41 3.33 0.54 12.03
C VAL A 41 2.55 1.01 10.82
N GLY A 42 2.51 2.33 10.56
CA GLY A 42 1.64 2.88 9.52
C GLY A 42 1.89 2.35 8.13
N LYS A 43 3.16 2.28 7.72
CA LYS A 43 3.49 1.79 6.38
C LYS A 43 3.14 0.32 6.22
N THR A 44 3.50 -0.49 7.20
CA THR A 44 3.16 -1.91 7.21
C THR A 44 1.65 -2.11 7.23
N THR A 45 0.96 -1.34 8.05
CA THR A 45 -0.50 -1.41 8.15
C THR A 45 -1.17 -1.08 6.83
N LEU A 46 -0.68 -0.06 6.12
CA LEU A 46 -1.23 0.29 4.81
C LEU A 46 -1.04 -0.86 3.83
N VAL A 47 0.17 -1.41 3.76
CA VAL A 47 0.46 -2.52 2.85
C VAL A 47 -0.42 -3.73 3.19
N GLU A 48 -0.59 -4.05 4.45
CA GLU A 48 -1.44 -5.18 4.86
C GLU A 48 -2.91 -4.96 4.52
N ASN A 49 -3.39 -3.71 4.57
CA ASN A 49 -4.72 -3.40 4.10
C ASN A 49 -4.83 -3.60 2.58
N LEU A 50 -3.79 -3.22 1.83
CA LEU A 50 -3.79 -3.43 0.39
C LEU A 50 -3.73 -4.90 0.01
N LEU A 51 -3.14 -5.72 0.86
CA LEU A 51 -3.05 -7.17 0.62
C LEU A 51 -4.24 -7.94 1.17
N GLY A 52 -5.16 -7.28 1.85
CA GLY A 52 -6.32 -7.95 2.40
C GLY A 52 -6.08 -8.69 3.70
N SER A 53 -4.87 -8.57 4.27
CA SER A 53 -4.55 -9.20 5.56
C SER A 53 -5.24 -8.52 6.72
N LEU A 54 -5.54 -7.23 6.57
CA LEU A 54 -6.27 -6.46 7.57
C LEU A 54 -7.52 -5.88 6.93
N SER A 55 -8.54 -5.69 7.74
CA SER A 55 -9.79 -5.05 7.30
C SER A 55 -9.81 -3.60 7.76
N PRO A 56 -10.14 -2.66 6.89
CA PRO A 56 -10.25 -1.26 7.31
C PRO A 56 -11.24 -1.07 8.45
N THR A 57 -10.93 -0.17 9.36
CA THR A 57 -11.88 0.26 10.37
C THR A 57 -12.96 1.12 9.73
N ALA A 58 -12.56 1.92 8.74
CA ALA A 58 -13.46 2.74 7.94
C ALA A 58 -12.80 3.00 6.60
N GLY A 59 -13.59 3.45 5.64
CA GLY A 59 -13.09 3.75 4.31
C GLY A 59 -13.06 2.53 3.42
N ARG A 60 -12.34 2.65 2.32
CA ARG A 60 -12.41 1.66 1.25
C ARG A 60 -11.04 1.42 0.63
N VAL A 61 -10.78 0.17 0.28
CA VAL A 61 -9.57 -0.25 -0.43
C VAL A 61 -9.98 -1.03 -1.68
N ARG A 62 -9.39 -0.70 -2.81
CA ARG A 62 -9.55 -1.45 -4.05
C ARG A 62 -8.20 -1.65 -4.71
N VAL A 63 -7.93 -2.88 -5.12
CA VAL A 63 -6.73 -3.23 -5.88
C VAL A 63 -7.19 -3.95 -7.13
N LEU A 64 -6.82 -3.45 -8.29
CA LEU A 64 -7.28 -3.97 -9.59
C LEU A 64 -8.81 -4.02 -9.66
N GLY A 65 -9.47 -3.02 -9.06
CA GLY A 65 -10.91 -2.93 -9.04
C GLY A 65 -11.61 -3.86 -8.07
N THR A 66 -10.87 -4.57 -7.24
CA THR A 66 -11.40 -5.60 -6.36
C THR A 66 -11.06 -5.30 -4.91
N ASP A 67 -11.98 -5.64 -4.01
CA ASP A 67 -11.67 -5.61 -2.59
C ASP A 67 -10.68 -6.75 -2.30
N PRO A 68 -9.46 -6.46 -1.84
CA PRO A 68 -8.46 -7.52 -1.67
C PRO A 68 -8.87 -8.61 -0.68
N ARG A 69 -9.80 -8.34 0.21
CA ARG A 69 -10.28 -9.37 1.14
C ARG A 69 -11.17 -10.41 0.48
N ARG A 70 -11.67 -10.11 -0.72
CA ARG A 70 -12.57 -10.99 -1.46
C ARG A 70 -11.94 -11.53 -2.73
N ALA A 71 -10.64 -11.30 -2.90
CA ALA A 71 -9.95 -11.64 -4.12
C ALA A 71 -9.71 -13.15 -4.21
N GLY A 72 -9.80 -13.67 -5.42
CA GLY A 72 -9.54 -15.08 -5.70
C GLY A 72 -8.14 -15.33 -6.24
N ALA A 73 -7.87 -16.55 -6.65
CA ALA A 73 -6.56 -16.96 -7.11
C ALA A 73 -6.05 -16.15 -8.31
N ASP A 74 -6.94 -15.82 -9.24
CA ASP A 74 -6.55 -15.05 -10.42
C ASP A 74 -6.03 -13.66 -10.06
N PHE A 75 -6.63 -13.06 -9.06
CA PHE A 75 -6.18 -11.78 -8.55
C PHE A 75 -4.76 -11.90 -7.98
N TRP A 76 -4.53 -12.89 -7.11
CA TRP A 76 -3.25 -13.04 -6.44
C TRP A 76 -2.13 -13.43 -7.37
N ALA A 77 -2.46 -14.07 -8.48
CA ALA A 77 -1.48 -14.37 -9.52
C ALA A 77 -0.92 -13.10 -10.17
N ARG A 78 -1.62 -11.97 -10.04
CA ARG A 78 -1.21 -10.68 -10.61
C ARG A 78 -0.51 -9.79 -9.61
N VAL A 79 -0.34 -10.25 -8.38
CA VAL A 79 0.24 -9.46 -7.29
C VAL A 79 1.51 -10.14 -6.83
N GLY A 80 2.58 -9.37 -6.75
CA GLY A 80 3.84 -9.85 -6.20
C GLY A 80 4.23 -9.03 -4.99
N LEU A 81 4.84 -9.69 -4.02
CA LEU A 81 5.33 -9.05 -2.82
C LEU A 81 6.76 -9.48 -2.56
N VAL A 82 7.62 -8.49 -2.35
CA VAL A 82 8.99 -8.74 -1.92
C VAL A 82 9.13 -8.19 -0.51
N GLN A 83 9.35 -9.09 0.43
CA GLN A 83 9.57 -8.71 1.81
C GLN A 83 10.94 -8.11 1.98
N GLN A 84 11.00 -7.02 2.70
CA GLN A 84 12.25 -6.36 3.00
C GLN A 84 13.00 -7.12 4.08
N SER A 85 14.25 -7.44 3.81
CA SER A 85 15.10 -8.10 4.79
C SER A 85 16.00 -7.06 5.45
N TRP A 86 16.45 -7.38 6.65
CA TRP A 86 17.30 -6.49 7.43
C TRP A 86 18.60 -6.12 6.73
N THR A 87 19.10 -7.00 5.91
CA THR A 87 20.46 -6.88 5.39
C THR A 87 20.54 -6.13 4.08
N ASP A 88 19.43 -5.81 3.48
CA ASP A 88 19.44 -5.39 2.07
C ASP A 88 19.25 -3.90 1.83
N HIS A 89 18.82 -3.18 2.84
CA HIS A 89 18.38 -1.81 2.63
C HIS A 89 19.46 -0.89 2.10
N ALA A 90 20.66 -1.02 2.64
CA ALA A 90 21.72 -0.08 2.34
C ALA A 90 22.23 -0.18 0.93
N LYS A 91 21.90 -1.26 0.25
CA LYS A 91 22.43 -1.53 -1.09
C LYS A 91 21.49 -1.15 -2.21
N TRP A 92 20.27 -0.80 -1.89
CA TRP A 92 19.30 -0.45 -2.91
C TRP A 92 19.52 0.96 -3.38
N LYS A 93 19.82 1.10 -4.64
CA LYS A 93 20.00 2.40 -5.28
C LYS A 93 19.04 2.48 -6.44
N VAL A 94 17.97 3.22 -6.25
CA VAL A 94 16.96 3.39 -7.29
C VAL A 94 16.97 4.81 -7.85
N ARG A 95 18.04 5.55 -7.60
CA ARG A 95 18.11 6.96 -7.96
C ARG A 95 17.93 7.21 -9.45
N ASP A 96 18.33 6.27 -10.27
CA ASP A 96 18.22 6.43 -11.71
C ASP A 96 16.80 6.35 -12.23
N GLN A 97 15.88 5.92 -11.36
CA GLN A 97 14.48 5.78 -11.72
C GLN A 97 13.58 6.73 -10.93
N LEU A 98 14.17 7.68 -10.23
CA LEU A 98 13.41 8.56 -9.35
C LEU A 98 12.41 9.44 -10.08
N GLU A 99 12.66 9.75 -11.32
CA GLU A 99 11.72 10.55 -12.10
C GLU A 99 10.38 9.85 -12.34
N TRP A 100 10.35 8.54 -12.20
CA TRP A 100 9.14 7.74 -12.37
C TRP A 100 8.46 7.41 -11.05
N ILE A 101 9.03 7.85 -9.94
CA ILE A 101 8.57 7.49 -8.61
C ILE A 101 7.79 8.64 -8.01
N ARG A 102 6.57 8.35 -7.60
CA ARG A 102 5.77 9.27 -6.81
C ARG A 102 5.86 8.88 -5.36
N SER A 103 6.12 9.87 -4.50
CA SER A 103 6.22 9.64 -3.07
C SER A 103 4.92 9.99 -2.36
N VAL A 104 4.54 9.16 -1.42
CA VAL A 104 3.37 9.38 -0.57
C VAL A 104 3.86 9.49 0.87
N GLN A 105 3.53 10.60 1.49
CA GLN A 105 3.87 10.84 2.88
C GLN A 105 2.76 10.33 3.78
N LEU A 106 3.11 9.46 4.70
CA LEU A 106 2.16 8.92 5.68
C LEU A 106 2.27 9.64 7.01
#